data_f11cec9d09ad2395b903fdf02c2ad2ba
#
_entry.id   f11cec9d09ad2395b903fdf02c2ad2ba
#
_cell.length_a   1.000
_cell.length_b   1.000
_cell.length_c   1.000
_cell.angle_alpha   90.00
_cell.angle_beta   90.00
_cell.angle_gamma   90.00
#
_symmetry.space_group_name_H-M   'P 1'
#
loop_
_entity.id
_entity.type
_entity.pdbx_description
1 polymer ?
#
loop_
_entity_poly.entity_id
_entity_poly.type
_entity_poly.pdbx_seq_one_letter_code
_entity_poly.pdbx_strand_id
1 'polypeptide(L)'
;METTQLSNGVTIPMLGFGTYLIDSKDVPAAIKTALDAGYRHLDCAHIYGNEPAVGEAIKASGIDRSDLFITSKVWNADQGYDKTLAAFDQTLSDLQLDYLDLYLIHWPNEDDFELTLDTWRALETLYQQKKVRAIGVSNFSEDQLKQVFEMATVKPMVNQIERHPYKVQADLGQFDTDNDIVNEGYSPIGHGHLILEDPVITKLAEKYGKSPAQIVLRWQIDTGFVVFPKSSKPARVKENFEISGFSLTADEIAEINGLDQDKPVSYTHLTLPTN
;
A
#
# COMPACT_ATOMS: atom_id res chain seq x y z
N MET A 1 -15.66 -2.04 -8.43
CA MET A 1 -14.29 -2.22 -7.85
C MET A 1 -14.40 -3.23 -6.74
N GLU A 2 -13.50 -4.22 -6.69
CA GLU A 2 -13.46 -5.22 -5.63
C GLU A 2 -13.01 -4.56 -4.32
N THR A 3 -13.54 -5.03 -3.20
CA THR A 3 -13.25 -4.52 -1.87
C THR A 3 -13.06 -5.66 -0.89
N THR A 4 -12.34 -5.41 0.21
CA THR A 4 -12.27 -6.29 1.36
C THR A 4 -12.61 -5.51 2.63
N GLN A 5 -12.77 -6.19 3.77
CA GLN A 5 -13.05 -5.55 5.04
C GLN A 5 -11.85 -5.70 5.99
N LEU A 6 -11.51 -4.62 6.66
CA LEU A 6 -10.58 -4.62 7.78
C LEU A 6 -11.26 -5.23 9.02
N SER A 7 -10.47 -5.67 10.00
CA SER A 7 -10.97 -6.30 11.24
C SER A 7 -11.97 -5.44 12.04
N ASN A 8 -11.98 -4.13 11.83
CA ASN A 8 -12.95 -3.20 12.44
C ASN A 8 -14.20 -2.93 11.56
N GLY A 9 -14.35 -3.62 10.42
CA GLY A 9 -15.47 -3.48 9.50
C GLY A 9 -15.35 -2.34 8.48
N VAL A 10 -14.26 -1.57 8.49
CA VAL A 10 -14.00 -0.57 7.44
C VAL A 10 -13.73 -1.28 6.12
N THR A 11 -14.44 -0.87 5.07
CA THR A 11 -14.26 -1.40 3.72
C THR A 11 -13.11 -0.69 3.02
N ILE A 12 -12.20 -1.46 2.41
CA ILE A 12 -11.04 -0.97 1.67
C ILE A 12 -11.08 -1.48 0.21
N PRO A 13 -10.88 -0.59 -0.80
CA PRO A 13 -10.74 -1.01 -2.20
C PRO A 13 -9.46 -1.83 -2.40
N MET A 14 -9.56 -2.99 -3.06
CA MET A 14 -8.42 -3.88 -3.28
C MET A 14 -7.43 -3.37 -4.34
N LEU A 15 -7.84 -2.42 -5.18
CA LEU A 15 -6.97 -1.75 -6.14
C LEU A 15 -6.87 -0.27 -5.80
N GLY A 16 -5.68 0.17 -5.40
CA GLY A 16 -5.36 1.56 -5.13
C GLY A 16 -4.35 2.12 -6.14
N PHE A 17 -4.12 3.41 -6.07
CA PHE A 17 -3.14 4.13 -6.88
C PHE A 17 -2.00 4.62 -5.99
N GLY A 18 -0.77 4.16 -6.24
CA GLY A 18 0.41 4.57 -5.50
C GLY A 18 0.96 5.92 -6.00
N THR A 19 1.40 6.76 -5.07
CA THR A 19 1.96 8.09 -5.38
C THR A 19 3.49 8.15 -5.26
N TYR A 20 4.14 7.05 -4.86
CA TYR A 20 5.60 6.98 -4.73
C TYR A 20 6.33 7.32 -6.03
N LEU A 21 7.39 8.15 -5.96
CA LEU A 21 8.19 8.60 -7.10
C LEU A 21 7.36 9.28 -8.23
N ILE A 22 6.29 9.99 -7.87
CA ILE A 22 5.65 10.95 -8.77
C ILE A 22 6.09 12.35 -8.33
N ASP A 23 6.76 13.07 -9.22
CA ASP A 23 7.14 14.45 -8.96
C ASP A 23 5.90 15.29 -8.63
N SER A 24 5.99 16.18 -7.64
CA SER A 24 4.84 17.01 -7.19
C SER A 24 4.14 17.75 -8.33
N LYS A 25 4.87 18.19 -9.36
CA LYS A 25 4.33 18.84 -10.55
C LYS A 25 3.45 17.93 -11.42
N ASP A 26 3.69 16.59 -11.38
CA ASP A 26 3.00 15.59 -12.18
C ASP A 26 1.86 14.91 -11.42
N VAL A 27 1.83 15.04 -10.09
CA VAL A 27 0.81 14.45 -9.20
C VAL A 27 -0.61 14.83 -9.60
N PRO A 28 -0.94 16.11 -9.86
CA PRO A 28 -2.31 16.49 -10.20
C PRO A 28 -2.85 15.77 -11.44
N ALA A 29 -2.02 15.67 -12.49
CA ALA A 29 -2.40 15.00 -13.72
C ALA A 29 -2.52 13.47 -13.53
N ALA A 30 -1.62 12.87 -12.76
CA ALA A 30 -1.63 11.45 -12.46
C ALA A 30 -2.86 11.05 -11.63
N ILE A 31 -3.16 11.77 -10.54
CA ILE A 31 -4.32 11.54 -9.69
C ILE A 31 -5.62 11.78 -10.47
N LYS A 32 -5.71 12.87 -11.23
CA LYS A 32 -6.89 13.09 -12.07
C LYS A 32 -7.14 11.90 -13.00
N THR A 33 -6.08 11.40 -13.66
CA THR A 33 -6.19 10.24 -14.55
C THR A 33 -6.65 8.99 -13.78
N ALA A 34 -6.13 8.75 -12.57
CA ALA A 34 -6.51 7.62 -11.75
C ALA A 34 -7.99 7.72 -11.30
N LEU A 35 -8.41 8.88 -10.80
CA LEU A 35 -9.79 9.10 -10.37
C LEU A 35 -10.78 9.01 -11.54
N ASP A 36 -10.43 9.56 -12.70
CA ASP A 36 -11.24 9.45 -13.94
C ASP A 36 -11.35 7.98 -14.42
N ALA A 37 -10.30 7.17 -14.22
CA ALA A 37 -10.33 5.74 -14.53
C ALA A 37 -11.20 4.92 -13.55
N GLY A 38 -11.49 5.47 -12.39
CA GLY A 38 -12.33 4.84 -11.37
C GLY A 38 -11.61 4.45 -10.07
N TYR A 39 -10.30 4.72 -9.93
CA TYR A 39 -9.63 4.52 -8.63
C TYR A 39 -10.31 5.35 -7.54
N ARG A 40 -10.38 4.77 -6.34
CA ARG A 40 -10.93 5.45 -5.14
C ARG A 40 -10.04 5.27 -3.93
N HIS A 41 -8.93 4.55 -4.04
CA HIS A 41 -7.93 4.38 -3.01
C HIS A 41 -6.61 5.01 -3.49
N LEU A 42 -6.06 5.96 -2.71
CA LEU A 42 -4.78 6.60 -2.95
C LEU A 42 -3.82 6.23 -1.83
N ASP A 43 -2.65 5.69 -2.19
CA ASP A 43 -1.58 5.33 -1.26
C ASP A 43 -0.46 6.38 -1.30
N CYS A 44 -0.31 7.11 -0.21
CA CYS A 44 0.65 8.19 0.00
C CYS A 44 1.63 7.84 1.12
N ALA A 45 2.62 8.67 1.33
CA ALA A 45 3.44 8.71 2.54
C ALA A 45 4.10 10.08 2.69
N HIS A 46 4.30 10.51 3.91
CA HIS A 46 4.94 11.79 4.22
C HIS A 46 6.31 11.96 3.56
N ILE A 47 7.13 10.90 3.59
CA ILE A 47 8.48 10.90 3.00
C ILE A 47 8.49 11.09 1.46
N TYR A 48 7.36 10.88 0.77
CA TYR A 48 7.32 11.07 -0.68
C TYR A 48 7.40 12.54 -1.08
N GLY A 49 7.16 13.47 -0.14
CA GLY A 49 7.29 14.91 -0.33
C GLY A 49 6.28 15.50 -1.32
N ASN A 50 5.21 14.79 -1.61
CA ASN A 50 4.21 15.17 -2.60
C ASN A 50 2.77 15.27 -2.05
N GLU A 51 2.57 15.09 -0.74
CA GLU A 51 1.24 15.17 -0.10
C GLU A 51 0.51 16.50 -0.38
N PRO A 52 1.14 17.69 -0.40
CA PRO A 52 0.44 18.93 -0.75
C PRO A 52 -0.17 18.88 -2.16
N ALA A 53 0.55 18.35 -3.14
CA ALA A 53 0.05 18.20 -4.49
C ALA A 53 -1.06 17.14 -4.61
N VAL A 54 -1.00 16.09 -3.77
CA VAL A 54 -2.06 15.08 -3.65
C VAL A 54 -3.33 15.74 -3.10
N GLY A 55 -3.22 16.52 -2.02
CA GLY A 55 -4.34 17.25 -1.42
C GLY A 55 -5.02 18.20 -2.40
N GLU A 56 -4.24 18.98 -3.14
CA GLU A 56 -4.75 19.85 -4.20
C GLU A 56 -5.50 19.06 -5.29
N ALA A 57 -4.97 17.90 -5.70
CA ALA A 57 -5.60 17.06 -6.71
C ALA A 57 -6.91 16.42 -6.22
N ILE A 58 -6.96 15.97 -4.96
CA ILE A 58 -8.18 15.45 -4.32
C ILE A 58 -9.25 16.54 -4.32
N LYS A 59 -8.92 17.74 -3.83
CA LYS A 59 -9.83 18.87 -3.77
C LYS A 59 -10.34 19.28 -5.16
N ALA A 60 -9.45 19.32 -6.15
CA ALA A 60 -9.81 19.67 -7.52
C ALA A 60 -10.67 18.62 -8.23
N SER A 61 -10.67 17.37 -7.76
CA SER A 61 -11.45 16.28 -8.35
C SER A 61 -12.96 16.45 -8.20
N GLY A 62 -13.40 17.16 -7.15
CA GLY A 62 -14.82 17.31 -6.80
C GLY A 62 -15.50 16.02 -6.34
N ILE A 63 -14.74 14.95 -6.11
CA ILE A 63 -15.26 13.69 -5.56
C ILE A 63 -15.48 13.88 -4.05
N ASP A 64 -16.61 13.40 -3.55
CA ASP A 64 -16.88 13.47 -2.11
C ASP A 64 -15.80 12.72 -1.32
N ARG A 65 -15.30 13.33 -0.23
CA ARG A 65 -14.23 12.73 0.61
C ARG A 65 -14.59 11.33 1.10
N SER A 66 -15.88 11.08 1.38
CA SER A 66 -16.39 9.79 1.82
C SER A 66 -16.33 8.68 0.76
N ASP A 67 -16.19 9.05 -0.51
CA ASP A 67 -16.06 8.10 -1.63
C ASP A 67 -14.58 7.74 -1.90
N LEU A 68 -13.66 8.38 -1.18
CA LEU A 68 -12.23 8.13 -1.29
C LEU A 68 -11.69 7.39 -0.07
N PHE A 69 -10.74 6.49 -0.30
CA PHE A 69 -9.94 5.85 0.73
C PHE A 69 -8.50 6.38 0.62
N ILE A 70 -8.05 7.12 1.62
CA ILE A 70 -6.74 7.79 1.61
C ILE A 70 -5.86 7.19 2.69
N THR A 71 -4.73 6.62 2.26
CA THR A 71 -3.67 6.08 3.10
C THR A 71 -2.48 7.01 3.13
N SER A 72 -1.92 7.25 4.31
CA SER A 72 -0.57 7.81 4.45
C SER A 72 0.22 7.07 5.53
N LYS A 73 1.50 7.44 5.72
CA LYS A 73 2.44 6.69 6.56
C LYS A 73 3.37 7.65 7.30
N VAL A 74 3.59 7.37 8.60
CA VAL A 74 4.61 8.07 9.39
C VAL A 74 5.99 7.56 9.02
N TRP A 75 6.92 8.48 8.79
CA TRP A 75 8.31 8.15 8.48
C TRP A 75 9.14 7.89 9.73
N ASN A 76 10.27 7.17 9.59
CA ASN A 76 11.13 6.76 10.70
C ASN A 76 11.69 7.96 11.51
N ALA A 77 11.99 9.08 10.86
CA ALA A 77 12.46 10.28 11.55
C ALA A 77 11.43 10.91 12.51
N ASP A 78 10.15 10.61 12.27
CA ASP A 78 9.00 11.13 13.01
C ASP A 78 8.39 10.09 13.96
N GLN A 79 9.09 8.98 14.21
CA GLN A 79 8.67 7.98 15.17
C GLN A 79 8.81 8.45 16.61
N GLY A 80 8.03 7.84 17.50
CA GLY A 80 7.83 8.21 18.90
C GLY A 80 6.49 8.93 19.07
N TYR A 81 5.91 8.85 20.27
CA TYR A 81 4.52 9.25 20.52
C TYR A 81 4.22 10.69 20.06
N ASP A 82 4.89 11.68 20.63
CA ASP A 82 4.61 13.11 20.37
C ASP A 82 4.97 13.52 18.92
N LYS A 83 6.08 12.99 18.39
CA LYS A 83 6.49 13.27 17.01
C LYS A 83 5.50 12.71 16.01
N THR A 84 5.00 11.50 16.24
CA THR A 84 4.00 10.87 15.37
C THR A 84 2.70 11.67 15.34
N LEU A 85 2.23 12.17 16.49
CA LEU A 85 1.06 13.04 16.53
C LEU A 85 1.27 14.33 15.74
N ALA A 86 2.43 14.95 15.87
CA ALA A 86 2.77 16.16 15.12
C ALA A 86 2.89 15.89 13.60
N ALA A 87 3.52 14.77 13.21
CA ALA A 87 3.64 14.35 11.82
C ALA A 87 2.27 14.05 11.19
N PHE A 88 1.36 13.45 11.95
CA PHE A 88 0.00 13.21 11.48
C PHE A 88 -0.77 14.52 11.23
N ASP A 89 -0.69 15.49 12.14
CA ASP A 89 -1.31 16.80 11.96
C ASP A 89 -0.72 17.54 10.74
N GLN A 90 0.59 17.38 10.48
CA GLN A 90 1.24 17.92 9.27
C GLN A 90 0.73 17.20 8.00
N THR A 91 0.62 15.87 8.00
CA THR A 91 0.06 15.09 6.89
C THR A 91 -1.37 15.52 6.56
N LEU A 92 -2.23 15.73 7.58
CA LEU A 92 -3.59 16.24 7.35
C LEU A 92 -3.59 17.65 6.75
N SER A 93 -2.69 18.52 7.23
CA SER A 93 -2.52 19.88 6.68
C SER A 93 -2.08 19.82 5.21
N ASP A 94 -1.08 19.02 4.88
CA ASP A 94 -0.54 18.88 3.54
C ASP A 94 -1.57 18.30 2.56
N LEU A 95 -2.30 17.27 2.99
CA LEU A 95 -3.38 16.65 2.21
C LEU A 95 -4.66 17.51 2.16
N GLN A 96 -4.77 18.57 2.98
CA GLN A 96 -5.97 19.40 3.15
C GLN A 96 -7.20 18.57 3.54
N LEU A 97 -7.03 17.61 4.47
CA LEU A 97 -8.05 16.67 4.92
C LEU A 97 -8.30 16.81 6.43
N ASP A 98 -9.50 16.42 6.87
CA ASP A 98 -9.87 16.40 8.29
C ASP A 98 -9.61 15.03 8.95
N TYR A 99 -9.47 13.97 8.15
CA TYR A 99 -9.19 12.61 8.61
C TYR A 99 -8.49 11.78 7.52
N LEU A 100 -7.85 10.69 7.93
CA LEU A 100 -7.38 9.62 7.03
C LEU A 100 -8.23 8.36 7.16
N ASP A 101 -8.26 7.55 6.10
CA ASP A 101 -8.89 6.23 6.15
C ASP A 101 -7.95 5.20 6.77
N LEU A 102 -6.65 5.27 6.46
CA LEU A 102 -5.62 4.39 6.99
C LEU A 102 -4.32 5.17 7.25
N TYR A 103 -3.72 4.95 8.41
CA TYR A 103 -2.39 5.48 8.74
C TYR A 103 -1.47 4.37 9.19
N LEU A 104 -0.28 4.29 8.56
CA LEU A 104 0.67 3.20 8.77
C LEU A 104 1.97 3.68 9.41
N ILE A 105 2.62 2.83 10.21
CA ILE A 105 4.06 2.94 10.44
C ILE A 105 4.75 2.48 9.15
N HIS A 106 5.55 3.35 8.53
CA HIS A 106 6.13 3.07 7.20
C HIS A 106 7.18 1.95 7.24
N TRP A 107 8.04 1.96 8.25
CA TRP A 107 9.04 0.94 8.55
C TRP A 107 9.20 0.79 10.05
N PRO A 108 9.46 -0.42 10.58
CA PRO A 108 9.87 -0.56 11.96
C PRO A 108 11.24 0.11 12.17
N ASN A 109 11.49 0.61 13.37
CA ASN A 109 12.84 1.05 13.74
C ASN A 109 13.61 -0.18 14.25
N GLU A 110 14.54 -0.68 13.45
CA GLU A 110 15.30 -1.88 13.77
C GLU A 110 16.36 -1.65 14.88
N ASP A 111 16.85 -0.41 15.00
CA ASP A 111 17.86 -0.04 16.02
C ASP A 111 17.22 0.20 17.40
N ASP A 112 15.96 0.63 17.42
CA ASP A 112 15.20 0.95 18.64
C ASP A 112 13.71 0.61 18.44
N PHE A 113 13.33 -0.64 18.68
CA PHE A 113 11.97 -1.08 18.48
C PHE A 113 10.98 -0.49 19.50
N GLU A 114 11.43 -0.06 20.68
CA GLU A 114 10.59 0.69 21.64
C GLU A 114 10.04 1.97 21.03
N LEU A 115 10.82 2.64 20.19
CA LEU A 115 10.36 3.81 19.45
C LEU A 115 9.21 3.48 18.49
N THR A 116 9.26 2.29 17.88
CA THR A 116 8.15 1.76 17.06
C THR A 116 6.91 1.50 17.90
N LEU A 117 7.08 0.93 19.10
CA LEU A 117 5.96 0.69 20.03
C LEU A 117 5.34 1.99 20.53
N ASP A 118 6.16 3.03 20.82
CA ASP A 118 5.64 4.36 21.15
C ASP A 118 4.89 5.01 19.99
N THR A 119 5.37 4.80 18.77
CA THR A 119 4.66 5.22 17.54
C THR A 119 3.31 4.51 17.42
N TRP A 120 3.25 3.20 17.73
CA TRP A 120 1.99 2.47 17.73
C TRP A 120 0.97 3.03 18.74
N ARG A 121 1.40 3.38 19.95
CA ARG A 121 0.54 4.06 20.96
C ARG A 121 -0.03 5.38 20.44
N ALA A 122 0.75 6.14 19.67
CA ALA A 122 0.25 7.35 19.02
C ALA A 122 -0.82 7.04 17.97
N LEU A 123 -0.62 6.02 17.13
CA LEU A 123 -1.63 5.57 16.16
C LEU A 123 -2.93 5.14 16.86
N GLU A 124 -2.86 4.39 17.95
CA GLU A 124 -4.04 4.02 18.76
C GLU A 124 -4.77 5.27 19.29
N THR A 125 -4.03 6.28 19.73
CA THR A 125 -4.62 7.55 20.18
C THR A 125 -5.36 8.27 19.06
N LEU A 126 -4.77 8.37 17.87
CA LEU A 126 -5.41 8.95 16.69
C LEU A 126 -6.67 8.17 16.28
N TYR A 127 -6.63 6.85 16.36
CA TYR A 127 -7.77 5.97 16.09
C TYR A 127 -8.91 6.19 17.12
N GLN A 128 -8.59 6.24 18.40
CA GLN A 128 -9.57 6.52 19.47
C GLN A 128 -10.20 7.90 19.32
N GLN A 129 -9.42 8.89 18.90
CA GLN A 129 -9.91 10.24 18.59
C GLN A 129 -10.70 10.34 17.27
N LYS A 130 -10.82 9.24 16.52
CA LYS A 130 -11.47 9.17 15.20
C LYS A 130 -10.85 10.08 14.14
N LYS A 131 -9.58 10.44 14.31
CA LYS A 131 -8.80 11.17 13.31
C LYS A 131 -8.37 10.27 12.15
N VAL A 132 -8.32 8.97 12.39
CA VAL A 132 -8.07 7.94 11.39
C VAL A 132 -9.07 6.81 11.56
N ARG A 133 -9.53 6.21 10.45
CA ARG A 133 -10.54 5.15 10.46
C ARG A 133 -9.94 3.76 10.70
N ALA A 134 -8.68 3.56 10.31
CA ALA A 134 -7.94 2.32 10.51
C ALA A 134 -6.45 2.62 10.70
N ILE A 135 -5.76 1.74 11.43
CA ILE A 135 -4.33 1.84 11.71
C ILE A 135 -3.64 0.52 11.34
N GLY A 136 -2.40 0.61 10.90
CA GLY A 136 -1.63 -0.54 10.48
C GLY A 136 -0.13 -0.27 10.41
N VAL A 137 0.57 -1.20 9.81
CA VAL A 137 2.02 -1.16 9.69
C VAL A 137 2.44 -1.45 8.24
N SER A 138 3.71 -1.18 7.94
CA SER A 138 4.33 -1.53 6.67
C SER A 138 5.73 -2.07 6.92
N ASN A 139 6.09 -3.14 6.19
CA ASN A 139 7.40 -3.80 6.27
C ASN A 139 7.68 -4.49 7.62
N PHE A 140 6.66 -4.92 8.34
CA PHE A 140 6.81 -5.66 9.58
C PHE A 140 6.90 -7.16 9.31
N SER A 141 7.86 -7.81 9.95
CA SER A 141 7.96 -9.27 10.03
C SER A 141 6.97 -9.84 11.04
N GLU A 142 6.77 -11.15 10.99
CA GLU A 142 5.96 -11.88 11.96
C GLU A 142 6.40 -11.61 13.41
N ASP A 143 7.72 -11.63 13.70
CA ASP A 143 8.23 -11.41 15.05
C ASP A 143 8.01 -9.97 15.54
N GLN A 144 8.09 -8.98 14.64
CA GLN A 144 7.78 -7.59 14.96
C GLN A 144 6.29 -7.37 15.20
N LEU A 145 5.43 -8.03 14.42
CA LEU A 145 3.97 -8.01 14.65
C LEU A 145 3.61 -8.62 16.01
N LYS A 146 4.22 -9.74 16.39
CA LYS A 146 4.00 -10.35 17.71
C LYS A 146 4.37 -9.40 18.85
N GLN A 147 5.48 -8.67 18.73
CA GLN A 147 5.86 -7.66 19.73
C GLN A 147 4.82 -6.53 19.83
N VAL A 148 4.29 -6.07 18.70
CA VAL A 148 3.19 -5.10 18.72
C VAL A 148 1.95 -5.69 19.39
N PHE A 149 1.59 -6.96 19.12
CA PHE A 149 0.41 -7.61 19.72
C PHE A 149 0.48 -7.71 21.25
N GLU A 150 1.69 -7.85 21.83
CA GLU A 150 1.87 -7.94 23.28
C GLU A 150 1.45 -6.67 24.02
N MET A 151 1.55 -5.50 23.36
CA MET A 151 1.24 -4.23 24.01
C MET A 151 0.00 -3.51 23.43
N ALA A 152 -0.44 -3.89 22.24
CA ALA A 152 -1.49 -3.21 21.53
C ALA A 152 -2.87 -3.44 22.15
N THR A 153 -3.63 -2.36 22.36
CA THR A 153 -5.07 -2.42 22.65
C THR A 153 -5.88 -2.65 21.38
N VAL A 154 -5.40 -2.06 20.27
CA VAL A 154 -5.93 -2.26 18.92
C VAL A 154 -4.82 -2.87 18.08
N LYS A 155 -5.03 -4.09 17.56
CA LYS A 155 -4.06 -4.74 16.68
C LYS A 155 -3.95 -4.02 15.34
N PRO A 156 -2.80 -4.11 14.64
CA PRO A 156 -2.70 -3.67 13.25
C PRO A 156 -3.78 -4.31 12.40
N MET A 157 -4.44 -3.50 11.57
CA MET A 157 -5.50 -3.97 10.66
C MET A 157 -4.95 -4.25 9.27
N VAL A 158 -3.75 -3.73 8.98
CA VAL A 158 -3.07 -3.84 7.69
C VAL A 158 -1.58 -4.04 7.93
N ASN A 159 -0.95 -4.89 7.11
CA ASN A 159 0.50 -4.94 6.91
C ASN A 159 0.80 -4.74 5.42
N GLN A 160 1.45 -3.64 5.07
CA GLN A 160 1.82 -3.33 3.69
C GLN A 160 3.26 -3.79 3.45
N ILE A 161 3.47 -4.75 2.55
CA ILE A 161 4.77 -5.37 2.30
C ILE A 161 5.15 -5.34 0.82
N GLU A 162 6.44 -5.47 0.51
CA GLU A 162 6.88 -5.68 -0.86
C GLU A 162 6.37 -7.01 -1.36
N ARG A 163 5.62 -7.00 -2.49
CA ARG A 163 5.13 -8.22 -3.08
C ARG A 163 5.04 -8.17 -4.59
N HIS A 164 5.66 -9.14 -5.24
CA HIS A 164 5.62 -9.37 -6.68
C HIS A 164 6.02 -10.83 -6.97
N PRO A 165 5.90 -11.34 -8.21
CA PRO A 165 6.18 -12.75 -8.52
C PRO A 165 7.54 -13.29 -8.08
N TYR A 166 8.60 -12.47 -7.99
CA TYR A 166 9.92 -12.88 -7.50
C TYR A 166 10.12 -12.65 -5.99
N LYS A 167 9.10 -12.14 -5.30
CA LYS A 167 9.02 -12.01 -3.84
C LYS A 167 7.58 -12.20 -3.39
N VAL A 168 7.18 -13.45 -3.20
CA VAL A 168 5.76 -13.82 -2.99
C VAL A 168 5.32 -13.59 -1.55
N GLN A 169 6.21 -13.76 -0.58
CA GLN A 169 5.93 -13.59 0.86
C GLN A 169 4.72 -14.41 1.36
N ALA A 170 4.63 -15.67 0.93
CA ALA A 170 3.47 -16.52 1.20
C ALA A 170 3.24 -16.75 2.71
N ASP A 171 4.31 -17.05 3.45
CA ASP A 171 4.24 -17.38 4.88
C ASP A 171 3.80 -16.15 5.71
N LEU A 172 4.39 -14.97 5.45
CA LEU A 172 4.00 -13.75 6.12
C LEU A 172 2.56 -13.35 5.75
N GLY A 173 2.18 -13.46 4.49
CA GLY A 173 0.81 -13.19 4.06
C GLY A 173 -0.22 -14.13 4.71
N GLN A 174 0.13 -15.40 4.94
CA GLN A 174 -0.71 -16.34 5.67
C GLN A 174 -0.79 -15.98 7.15
N PHE A 175 0.35 -15.65 7.78
CA PHE A 175 0.38 -15.19 9.17
C PHE A 175 -0.50 -13.95 9.39
N ASP A 176 -0.40 -12.97 8.51
CA ASP A 176 -1.24 -11.76 8.57
C ASP A 176 -2.73 -12.13 8.49
N THR A 177 -3.11 -12.98 7.53
CA THR A 177 -4.49 -13.43 7.33
C THR A 177 -5.02 -14.18 8.57
N ASP A 178 -4.23 -15.07 9.17
CA ASP A 178 -4.59 -15.85 10.36
C ASP A 178 -4.77 -14.95 11.61
N ASN A 179 -4.25 -13.72 11.57
CA ASN A 179 -4.40 -12.72 12.62
C ASN A 179 -5.39 -11.58 12.29
N ASP A 180 -6.25 -11.77 11.28
CA ASP A 180 -7.22 -10.77 10.81
C ASP A 180 -6.58 -9.46 10.30
N ILE A 181 -5.35 -9.54 9.80
CA ILE A 181 -4.61 -8.43 9.18
C ILE A 181 -4.76 -8.52 7.66
N VAL A 182 -5.22 -7.44 7.04
CA VAL A 182 -5.30 -7.35 5.58
C VAL A 182 -3.91 -7.10 5.00
N ASN A 183 -3.55 -7.92 4.03
CA ASN A 183 -2.30 -7.79 3.29
C ASN A 183 -2.38 -6.71 2.22
N GLU A 184 -1.40 -5.82 2.15
CA GLU A 184 -1.22 -4.88 1.06
C GLU A 184 0.13 -5.12 0.37
N GLY A 185 0.15 -5.11 -0.97
CA GLY A 185 1.35 -5.33 -1.78
C GLY A 185 1.82 -4.05 -2.47
N TYR A 186 3.00 -3.54 -2.09
CA TYR A 186 3.65 -2.47 -2.85
C TYR A 186 4.66 -3.02 -3.86
N SER A 187 5.11 -2.18 -4.81
CA SER A 187 5.98 -2.56 -5.95
C SER A 187 5.46 -3.80 -6.72
N PRO A 188 4.14 -3.87 -7.04
CA PRO A 188 3.51 -5.12 -7.50
C PRO A 188 4.12 -5.70 -8.77
N ILE A 189 4.70 -4.87 -9.63
CA ILE A 189 5.33 -5.27 -10.89
C ILE A 189 6.87 -5.25 -10.82
N GLY A 190 7.46 -5.17 -9.62
CA GLY A 190 8.90 -5.27 -9.38
C GLY A 190 9.75 -4.33 -10.23
N HIS A 191 9.34 -3.06 -10.37
CA HIS A 191 9.94 -2.07 -11.28
C HIS A 191 9.96 -2.46 -12.77
N GLY A 192 9.26 -3.53 -13.18
CA GLY A 192 8.85 -3.79 -14.55
C GLY A 192 9.62 -4.87 -15.31
N HIS A 193 10.76 -4.60 -15.88
CA HIS A 193 11.30 -5.37 -17.00
C HIS A 193 11.37 -6.89 -16.83
N LEU A 194 12.00 -7.42 -15.80
CA LEU A 194 12.23 -8.87 -15.69
C LEU A 194 10.93 -9.66 -15.45
N ILE A 195 10.07 -9.15 -14.57
CA ILE A 195 8.82 -9.84 -14.20
C ILE A 195 7.82 -9.83 -15.36
N LEU A 196 7.71 -8.70 -16.05
CA LEU A 196 6.75 -8.57 -17.15
C LEU A 196 7.16 -9.32 -18.42
N GLU A 197 8.42 -9.74 -18.52
CA GLU A 197 8.98 -10.54 -19.61
C GLU A 197 9.10 -12.03 -19.25
N ASP A 198 8.74 -12.40 -18.00
CA ASP A 198 8.80 -13.79 -17.54
C ASP A 198 7.88 -14.69 -18.40
N PRO A 199 8.38 -15.87 -18.87
CA PRO A 199 7.61 -16.78 -19.70
C PRO A 199 6.27 -17.23 -19.10
N VAL A 200 6.17 -17.39 -17.78
CA VAL A 200 4.92 -17.75 -17.09
C VAL A 200 3.92 -16.60 -17.22
N ILE A 201 4.37 -15.38 -16.93
CA ILE A 201 3.52 -14.20 -16.98
C ILE A 201 3.07 -13.89 -18.40
N THR A 202 3.96 -13.95 -19.39
CA THR A 202 3.64 -13.68 -20.80
C THR A 202 2.69 -14.74 -21.39
N LYS A 203 2.87 -16.03 -21.07
CA LYS A 203 1.97 -17.11 -21.42
C LYS A 203 0.53 -16.85 -20.90
N LEU A 204 0.41 -16.43 -19.65
CA LEU A 204 -0.90 -16.10 -19.06
C LEU A 204 -1.49 -14.83 -19.68
N ALA A 205 -0.67 -13.84 -19.98
CA ALA A 205 -1.10 -12.62 -20.68
C ALA A 205 -1.72 -12.94 -22.05
N GLU A 206 -1.07 -13.79 -22.84
CA GLU A 206 -1.60 -14.29 -24.11
C GLU A 206 -2.92 -15.06 -23.94
N LYS A 207 -2.98 -15.98 -22.95
CA LYS A 207 -4.19 -16.78 -22.67
C LYS A 207 -5.41 -15.91 -22.37
N TYR A 208 -5.24 -14.86 -21.55
CA TYR A 208 -6.34 -14.00 -21.12
C TYR A 208 -6.57 -12.79 -22.04
N GLY A 209 -5.71 -12.56 -23.04
CA GLY A 209 -5.75 -11.35 -23.88
C GLY A 209 -5.54 -10.07 -23.05
N LYS A 210 -4.65 -10.14 -22.04
CA LYS A 210 -4.35 -9.07 -21.09
C LYS A 210 -2.86 -8.73 -21.17
N SER A 211 -2.46 -7.58 -20.61
CA SER A 211 -1.04 -7.29 -20.49
C SER A 211 -0.38 -8.06 -19.34
N PRO A 212 0.92 -8.30 -19.39
CA PRO A 212 1.66 -8.89 -18.27
C PRO A 212 1.43 -8.18 -16.93
N ALA A 213 1.34 -6.83 -16.95
CA ALA A 213 1.05 -6.05 -15.75
C ALA A 213 -0.34 -6.38 -15.18
N GLN A 214 -1.35 -6.51 -16.02
CA GLN A 214 -2.69 -6.89 -15.60
C GLN A 214 -2.74 -8.29 -14.97
N ILE A 215 -1.97 -9.25 -15.50
CA ILE A 215 -1.86 -10.61 -14.91
C ILE A 215 -1.27 -10.53 -13.51
N VAL A 216 -0.17 -9.81 -13.32
CA VAL A 216 0.47 -9.67 -12.01
C VAL A 216 -0.44 -8.97 -11.00
N LEU A 217 -1.14 -7.90 -11.41
CA LEU A 217 -2.09 -7.20 -10.56
C LEU A 217 -3.30 -8.08 -10.20
N ARG A 218 -3.80 -8.88 -11.15
CA ARG A 218 -4.89 -9.82 -10.90
C ARG A 218 -4.47 -10.91 -9.91
N TRP A 219 -3.27 -11.47 -10.07
CA TRP A 219 -2.69 -12.43 -9.13
C TRP A 219 -2.64 -11.89 -7.71
N GLN A 220 -2.26 -10.64 -7.51
CA GLN A 220 -2.29 -10.00 -6.19
C GLN A 220 -3.69 -10.05 -5.58
N ILE A 221 -4.70 -9.61 -6.34
CA ILE A 221 -6.08 -9.55 -5.86
C ILE A 221 -6.66 -10.96 -5.65
N ASP A 222 -6.43 -11.90 -6.57
CA ASP A 222 -6.91 -13.28 -6.46
C ASP A 222 -6.28 -14.04 -5.28
N THR A 223 -5.13 -13.56 -4.77
CA THR A 223 -4.49 -14.08 -3.56
C THR A 223 -4.78 -13.24 -2.30
N GLY A 224 -5.75 -12.32 -2.36
CA GLY A 224 -6.26 -11.57 -1.21
C GLY A 224 -5.47 -10.30 -0.85
N PHE A 225 -4.54 -9.84 -1.70
CA PHE A 225 -3.77 -8.63 -1.45
C PHE A 225 -4.41 -7.39 -2.06
N VAL A 226 -4.46 -6.32 -1.30
CA VAL A 226 -4.68 -4.96 -1.81
C VAL A 226 -3.40 -4.51 -2.55
N VAL A 227 -3.52 -3.85 -3.70
CA VAL A 227 -2.37 -3.58 -4.56
C VAL A 227 -2.33 -2.15 -5.08
N PHE A 228 -1.13 -1.59 -5.21
CA PHE A 228 -0.89 -0.19 -5.59
C PHE A 228 0.00 -0.07 -6.83
N PRO A 229 -0.50 -0.30 -8.05
CA PRO A 229 0.25 0.05 -9.24
C PRO A 229 0.44 1.57 -9.32
N LYS A 230 1.62 1.99 -9.75
CA LYS A 230 1.96 3.39 -9.98
C LYS A 230 2.38 3.60 -11.41
N SER A 231 1.89 4.64 -12.03
CA SER A 231 2.38 5.12 -13.31
C SER A 231 2.09 6.62 -13.49
N SER A 232 3.02 7.33 -14.12
CA SER A 232 2.80 8.68 -14.61
C SER A 232 2.26 8.70 -16.06
N LYS A 233 2.14 7.52 -16.72
CA LYS A 233 1.63 7.40 -18.08
C LYS A 233 0.13 7.12 -18.07
N PRO A 234 -0.74 8.03 -18.58
CA PRO A 234 -2.20 7.88 -18.53
C PRO A 234 -2.72 6.56 -19.08
N ALA A 235 -2.15 6.06 -20.18
CA ALA A 235 -2.55 4.79 -20.77
C ALA A 235 -2.33 3.62 -19.82
N ARG A 236 -1.18 3.58 -19.11
CA ARG A 236 -0.88 2.53 -18.13
C ARG A 236 -1.75 2.63 -16.88
N VAL A 237 -2.07 3.85 -16.44
CA VAL A 237 -2.99 4.04 -15.29
C VAL A 237 -4.34 3.42 -15.58
N LYS A 238 -4.89 3.65 -16.77
CA LYS A 238 -6.16 3.08 -17.22
C LYS A 238 -6.06 1.56 -17.39
N GLU A 239 -5.01 1.08 -18.07
CA GLU A 239 -4.78 -0.36 -18.27
C GLU A 239 -4.68 -1.12 -16.94
N ASN A 240 -3.93 -0.59 -15.98
CA ASN A 240 -3.80 -1.20 -14.65
C ASN A 240 -5.12 -1.22 -13.86
N PHE A 241 -6.06 -0.35 -14.19
CA PHE A 241 -7.39 -0.36 -13.59
C PHE A 241 -8.29 -1.47 -14.17
N GLU A 242 -8.08 -1.87 -15.44
CA GLU A 242 -8.92 -2.81 -16.18
C GLU A 242 -8.56 -4.28 -15.89
N ILE A 243 -8.48 -4.65 -14.62
CA ILE A 243 -8.13 -5.99 -14.14
C ILE A 243 -9.35 -6.80 -13.66
N SER A 244 -10.55 -6.24 -13.76
CA SER A 244 -11.80 -6.95 -13.52
C SER A 244 -12.24 -7.77 -14.75
N GLY A 245 -13.12 -8.75 -14.53
CA GLY A 245 -13.71 -9.53 -15.61
C GLY A 245 -12.93 -10.80 -15.99
N PHE A 246 -11.86 -11.11 -15.29
CA PHE A 246 -11.19 -12.41 -15.32
C PHE A 246 -10.59 -12.71 -13.94
N SER A 247 -10.32 -13.98 -13.68
CA SER A 247 -9.59 -14.46 -12.50
C SER A 247 -8.66 -15.58 -12.90
N LEU A 248 -7.57 -15.72 -12.20
CA LEU A 248 -6.62 -16.81 -12.39
C LEU A 248 -7.12 -18.08 -11.70
N THR A 249 -6.82 -19.22 -12.27
CA THR A 249 -7.09 -20.50 -11.62
C THR A 249 -6.09 -20.77 -10.50
N ALA A 250 -6.42 -21.72 -9.60
CA ALA A 250 -5.49 -22.11 -8.54
C ALA A 250 -4.14 -22.62 -9.07
N ASP A 251 -4.15 -23.34 -10.19
CA ASP A 251 -2.93 -23.84 -10.82
C ASP A 251 -2.08 -22.69 -11.39
N GLU A 252 -2.69 -21.67 -11.97
CA GLU A 252 -2.00 -20.51 -12.50
C GLU A 252 -1.43 -19.63 -11.39
N ILE A 253 -2.16 -19.48 -10.28
CA ILE A 253 -1.64 -18.83 -9.07
C ILE A 253 -0.43 -19.60 -8.55
N ALA A 254 -0.48 -20.94 -8.53
CA ALA A 254 0.65 -21.78 -8.14
C ALA A 254 1.84 -21.65 -9.10
N GLU A 255 1.61 -21.56 -10.44
CA GLU A 255 2.68 -21.29 -11.42
C GLU A 255 3.37 -19.94 -11.12
N ILE A 256 2.63 -18.89 -10.82
CA ILE A 256 3.18 -17.57 -10.47
C ILE A 256 3.93 -17.62 -9.13
N ASN A 257 3.35 -18.25 -8.12
CA ASN A 257 3.99 -18.42 -6.80
C ASN A 257 5.31 -19.22 -6.91
N GLY A 258 5.40 -20.13 -7.87
CA GLY A 258 6.62 -20.88 -8.16
C GLY A 258 7.78 -20.05 -8.72
N LEU A 259 7.55 -18.79 -9.09
CA LEU A 259 8.59 -17.85 -9.54
C LEU A 259 9.36 -17.20 -8.38
N ASP A 260 8.96 -17.46 -7.14
CA ASP A 260 9.57 -16.86 -5.95
C ASP A 260 11.08 -17.10 -5.88
N GLN A 261 11.82 -16.04 -5.65
CA GLN A 261 13.28 -16.03 -5.51
C GLN A 261 13.71 -15.35 -4.21
N ASP A 262 12.74 -14.90 -3.40
CA ASP A 262 12.95 -13.99 -2.26
C ASP A 262 13.84 -12.78 -2.63
N LYS A 263 13.62 -12.24 -3.83
CA LYS A 263 14.46 -11.19 -4.41
C LYS A 263 13.77 -9.83 -4.31
N PRO A 264 14.11 -9.00 -3.33
CA PRO A 264 13.54 -7.65 -3.22
C PRO A 264 14.02 -6.77 -4.38
N VAL A 265 13.17 -5.83 -4.80
CA VAL A 265 13.49 -4.75 -5.73
C VAL A 265 13.58 -3.39 -5.04
N SER A 266 13.00 -3.27 -3.83
CA SER A 266 13.19 -2.13 -2.95
C SER A 266 14.43 -2.36 -2.09
N TYR A 267 15.30 -1.37 -2.01
CA TYR A 267 16.45 -1.46 -1.11
C TYR A 267 15.95 -1.42 0.34
N THR A 268 16.10 -2.53 1.05
CA THR A 268 15.73 -2.68 2.46
C THR A 268 16.67 -1.94 3.40
N HIS A 269 17.68 -1.23 2.89
CA HIS A 269 18.62 -0.47 3.71
C HIS A 269 18.43 1.02 3.47
N LEU A 270 17.93 1.68 4.48
CA LEU A 270 17.93 3.13 4.68
C LEU A 270 19.36 3.68 4.80
N THR A 271 20.25 3.34 3.92
CA THR A 271 21.46 4.13 3.69
C THR A 271 21.07 5.29 2.77
N LEU A 272 20.33 6.24 3.31
CA LEU A 272 20.35 7.57 2.75
C LEU A 272 21.78 8.07 2.92
N PRO A 273 22.44 8.58 1.85
CA PRO A 273 23.70 9.27 2.03
C PRO A 273 23.45 10.45 2.98
N THR A 274 24.09 10.42 4.14
CA THR A 274 24.24 11.59 5.00
C THR A 274 25.05 12.61 4.21
N ASN A 275 24.39 13.60 3.64
CA ASN A 275 24.98 14.85 3.21
C ASN A 275 24.34 16.00 3.97
#